data_2941fbe88806e04a2c582a9ce266c66f
#
_entry.id   2941fbe88806e04a2c582a9ce266c66f
#
_cell.length_a   1.000
_cell.length_b   1.000
_cell.length_c   1.000
_cell.angle_alpha   90.00
_cell.angle_beta   90.00
_cell.angle_gamma   90.00
#
_symmetry.space_group_name_H-M   'P 1'
#
loop_
_entity.id
_entity.type
_entity.pdbx_description
1 polymer ?
#
loop_
_entity_poly.entity_id
_entity_poly.type
_entity_poly.pdbx_seq_one_letter_code
_entity_poly.pdbx_strand_id
1 'polypeptide(L)'
;MKLQAMVPGSWSSLPAISLLCAGLISGCADMEHVGWHLASSTKPALMQIAGQRLEGDVQLRPDRTGAIRMAGEGSIASCAGSLRFTAVNSGAMDMRCSDGAMFDLRFALVNEVKGYAFGTYQDATVALTFGMEAPEAQAYLARASAKAPVGTAPVTP
;
A
#
# COMPACT_ATOMS: atom_id res chain seq x y z
N MET A 1 -86.71 -7.47 -11.12
CA MET A 1 -86.82 -7.62 -9.65
C MET A 1 -85.41 -8.03 -9.12
N LYS A 2 -84.94 -7.22 -8.13
CA LYS A 2 -83.87 -7.53 -7.13
C LYS A 2 -82.48 -7.84 -7.65
N LEU A 3 -81.54 -6.96 -7.47
CA LEU A 3 -80.83 -6.46 -6.27
C LEU A 3 -79.58 -7.28 -5.91
N GLN A 4 -78.50 -6.54 -5.94
CA GLN A 4 -77.39 -6.55 -4.95
C GLN A 4 -76.35 -7.67 -5.09
N ALA A 5 -75.06 -7.46 -4.90
CA ALA A 5 -74.40 -6.52 -4.01
C ALA A 5 -72.94 -6.29 -4.48
N MET A 6 -72.48 -5.10 -4.26
CA MET A 6 -71.10 -4.64 -4.20
C MET A 6 -70.32 -5.36 -3.09
N VAL A 7 -69.03 -5.73 -3.34
CA VAL A 7 -68.03 -5.85 -2.30
C VAL A 7 -66.78 -5.12 -2.76
N PRO A 8 -66.35 -4.07 -2.07
CA PRO A 8 -65.07 -3.47 -2.29
C PRO A 8 -64.00 -4.19 -1.47
N GLY A 9 -63.07 -4.86 -2.15
CA GLY A 9 -61.88 -5.41 -1.55
C GLY A 9 -60.73 -4.38 -1.60
N SER A 10 -60.45 -3.76 -0.47
CA SER A 10 -59.37 -2.85 -0.26
C SER A 10 -58.05 -3.58 -0.36
N TRP A 11 -57.26 -3.31 -1.38
CA TRP A 11 -55.88 -3.72 -1.48
C TRP A 11 -54.99 -2.52 -1.19
N SER A 12 -54.79 -2.24 0.10
CA SER A 12 -53.88 -1.21 0.60
C SER A 12 -52.93 -1.84 1.57
N SER A 13 -51.87 -2.51 1.11
CA SER A 13 -50.73 -2.88 1.97
C SER A 13 -49.49 -3.41 1.25
N LEU A 14 -49.04 -2.77 0.16
CA LEU A 14 -47.80 -3.21 -0.53
C LEU A 14 -46.74 -2.14 -0.82
N PRO A 15 -46.66 -0.99 -0.12
CA PRO A 15 -45.42 -0.19 -0.26
C PRO A 15 -44.43 -0.32 0.88
N ALA A 16 -44.73 -1.02 1.99
CA ALA A 16 -43.84 -1.02 3.16
C ALA A 16 -42.67 -1.98 3.06
N ILE A 17 -42.76 -3.03 2.26
CA ILE A 17 -41.68 -4.07 2.15
C ILE A 17 -40.57 -3.66 1.16
N SER A 18 -40.90 -2.87 0.13
CA SER A 18 -39.91 -2.42 -0.86
C SER A 18 -38.91 -1.40 -0.31
N LEU A 19 -39.26 -0.60 0.71
CA LEU A 19 -38.31 0.36 1.29
C LEU A 19 -37.27 -0.30 2.23
N LEU A 20 -37.61 -1.45 2.82
CA LEU A 20 -36.65 -2.16 3.71
C LEU A 20 -35.51 -2.84 2.95
N CYS A 21 -35.78 -3.31 1.72
CA CYS A 21 -34.75 -3.93 0.91
C CYS A 21 -33.73 -2.95 0.32
N ALA A 22 -34.10 -1.71 0.05
CA ALA A 22 -33.24 -0.68 -0.49
C ALA A 22 -32.16 -0.20 0.52
N GLY A 23 -32.46 -0.28 1.82
CA GLY A 23 -31.54 0.10 2.89
C GLY A 23 -30.43 -0.92 3.18
N LEU A 24 -30.61 -2.18 2.79
CA LEU A 24 -29.64 -3.25 3.08
C LEU A 24 -28.52 -3.36 2.02
N ILE A 25 -28.70 -2.77 0.84
CA ILE A 25 -27.71 -2.84 -0.23
C ILE A 25 -26.62 -1.77 -0.07
N SER A 26 -26.90 -0.67 0.61
CA SER A 26 -25.93 0.41 0.83
C SER A 26 -24.87 0.07 1.89
N GLY A 27 -25.07 -0.95 2.71
CA GLY A 27 -24.15 -1.33 3.79
C GLY A 27 -23.00 -2.26 3.36
N CYS A 28 -23.09 -2.91 2.19
CA CYS A 28 -22.07 -3.89 1.78
C CYS A 28 -20.77 -3.24 1.32
N ALA A 29 -20.81 -2.05 0.74
CA ALA A 29 -19.61 -1.36 0.25
C ALA A 29 -18.70 -0.87 1.39
N ASP A 30 -19.29 -0.41 2.50
CA ASP A 30 -18.53 0.06 3.66
C ASP A 30 -17.92 -1.10 4.48
N MET A 31 -18.57 -2.27 4.54
CA MET A 31 -18.03 -3.44 5.25
C MET A 31 -16.83 -4.04 4.55
N GLU A 32 -16.78 -4.00 3.22
CA GLU A 32 -15.63 -4.48 2.47
C GLU A 32 -14.39 -3.61 2.76
N HIS A 33 -14.55 -2.30 2.82
CA HIS A 33 -13.46 -1.36 3.16
C HIS A 33 -12.92 -1.56 4.58
N VAL A 34 -13.79 -1.77 5.56
CA VAL A 34 -13.40 -2.04 6.95
C VAL A 34 -12.71 -3.40 7.09
N GLY A 35 -13.18 -4.42 6.38
CA GLY A 35 -12.55 -5.76 6.38
C GLY A 35 -11.11 -5.75 5.86
N TRP A 36 -10.82 -4.98 4.82
CA TRP A 36 -9.47 -4.83 4.27
C TRP A 36 -8.51 -4.13 5.24
N HIS A 37 -8.98 -3.14 6.00
CA HIS A 37 -8.16 -2.47 7.01
C HIS A 37 -7.82 -3.39 8.20
N LEU A 38 -8.72 -4.24 8.62
CA LEU A 38 -8.50 -5.18 9.74
C LEU A 38 -7.53 -6.32 9.39
N ALA A 39 -7.48 -6.72 8.12
CA ALA A 39 -6.59 -7.78 7.65
C ALA A 39 -5.21 -7.26 7.18
N SER A 40 -5.02 -5.95 7.08
CA SER A 40 -3.74 -5.34 6.68
C SER A 40 -2.74 -5.32 7.82
N SER A 41 -1.48 -5.59 7.53
CA SER A 41 -0.38 -5.46 8.49
C SER A 41 0.47 -4.23 8.14
N THR A 42 0.48 -3.22 9.00
CA THR A 42 1.34 -2.04 8.86
C THR A 42 2.62 -2.23 9.65
N LYS A 43 3.77 -1.99 9.02
CA LYS A 43 5.10 -2.15 9.61
C LYS A 43 5.91 -0.88 9.47
N PRO A 44 6.67 -0.49 10.51
CA PRO A 44 7.60 0.63 10.41
C PRO A 44 8.64 0.35 9.32
N ALA A 45 9.03 1.39 8.61
CA ALA A 45 9.99 1.31 7.52
C ALA A 45 11.04 2.41 7.59
N LEU A 46 12.23 2.07 7.13
CA LEU A 46 13.36 2.99 6.96
C LEU A 46 13.81 2.95 5.51
N MET A 47 14.01 4.10 4.89
CA MET A 47 14.54 4.21 3.55
C MET A 47 15.76 5.13 3.54
N GLN A 48 16.76 4.75 2.78
CA GLN A 48 17.91 5.59 2.44
C GLN A 48 17.92 5.85 0.95
N ILE A 49 17.92 7.13 0.57
CA ILE A 49 17.88 7.59 -0.81
C ILE A 49 18.80 8.80 -0.96
N ALA A 50 19.75 8.76 -1.90
CA ALA A 50 20.71 9.84 -2.16
C ALA A 50 21.40 10.39 -0.89
N GLY A 51 21.74 9.52 0.07
CA GLY A 51 22.35 9.89 1.34
C GLY A 51 21.37 10.43 2.40
N GLN A 52 20.11 10.60 2.06
CA GLN A 52 19.05 11.07 2.94
C GLN A 52 18.29 9.89 3.53
N ARG A 53 17.91 9.99 4.81
CA ARG A 53 17.08 9.01 5.51
C ARG A 53 15.64 9.48 5.56
N LEU A 54 14.72 8.59 5.20
CA LEU A 54 13.29 8.76 5.36
C LEU A 54 12.75 7.66 6.28
N GLU A 55 11.77 8.01 7.09
CA GLU A 55 11.08 7.11 8.00
C GLU A 55 9.60 7.03 7.61
N GLY A 56 8.96 5.90 7.88
CA GLY A 56 7.56 5.75 7.51
C GLY A 56 7.03 4.35 7.76
N ASP A 57 6.11 3.94 6.91
CA ASP A 57 5.43 2.66 7.03
C ASP A 57 5.22 1.95 5.69
N VAL A 58 5.16 0.63 5.77
CA VAL A 58 4.74 -0.27 4.71
C VAL A 58 3.50 -1.03 5.19
N GLN A 59 2.41 -0.90 4.47
CA GLN A 59 1.19 -1.65 4.67
C GLN A 59 1.16 -2.85 3.73
N LEU A 60 1.09 -4.06 4.29
CA LEU A 60 0.92 -5.30 3.56
C LEU A 60 -0.54 -5.74 3.61
N ARG A 61 -1.12 -6.13 2.46
CA ARG A 61 -2.51 -6.55 2.34
C ARG A 61 -2.61 -8.02 1.95
N PRO A 62 -3.71 -8.70 2.32
CA PRO A 62 -3.93 -10.12 1.99
C PRO A 62 -4.00 -10.41 0.49
N ASP A 63 -4.40 -9.43 -0.34
CA ASP A 63 -4.48 -9.52 -1.80
C ASP A 63 -3.10 -9.46 -2.50
N ARG A 64 -2.01 -9.54 -1.71
CA ARG A 64 -0.63 -9.49 -2.19
C ARG A 64 -0.24 -8.14 -2.81
N THR A 65 -0.92 -7.09 -2.38
CA THR A 65 -0.56 -5.70 -2.65
C THR A 65 -0.20 -4.97 -1.36
N GLY A 66 0.16 -3.71 -1.47
CA GLY A 66 0.38 -2.85 -0.31
C GLY A 66 0.62 -1.41 -0.68
N ALA A 67 0.82 -0.60 0.35
CA ALA A 67 1.12 0.82 0.23
C ALA A 67 2.37 1.16 1.04
N ILE A 68 3.09 2.18 0.59
CA ILE A 68 4.32 2.67 1.22
C ILE A 68 4.15 4.17 1.42
N ARG A 69 4.51 4.65 2.60
CA ARG A 69 4.57 6.08 2.91
C ARG A 69 5.83 6.36 3.69
N MET A 70 6.62 7.28 3.18
CA MET A 70 7.90 7.69 3.76
C MET A 70 7.93 9.20 3.90
N ALA A 71 8.52 9.70 4.97
CA ALA A 71 8.73 11.12 5.22
C ALA A 71 10.17 11.36 5.71
N GLY A 72 10.70 12.52 5.40
CA GLY A 72 12.06 12.95 5.77
C GLY A 72 12.18 14.45 5.87
N GLU A 73 13.30 14.91 6.39
CA GLU A 73 13.59 16.33 6.64
C GLU A 73 14.60 16.92 5.63
N GLY A 74 14.63 16.45 4.41
CA GLY A 74 15.61 16.94 3.44
C GLY A 74 14.99 17.47 2.16
N SER A 75 15.75 17.43 1.09
CA SER A 75 15.31 17.81 -0.27
C SER A 75 14.16 16.92 -0.76
N ILE A 76 14.13 15.67 -0.31
CA ILE A 76 13.03 14.74 -0.53
C ILE A 76 12.21 14.70 0.77
N ALA A 77 11.15 15.49 0.83
CA ALA A 77 10.32 15.59 2.02
C ALA A 77 9.42 14.36 2.24
N SER A 78 8.99 13.71 1.17
CA SER A 78 8.17 12.50 1.26
C SER A 78 8.25 11.66 0.00
N CYS A 79 8.02 10.34 0.17
CA CYS A 79 7.79 9.43 -0.93
C CYS A 79 6.58 8.55 -0.61
N ALA A 80 5.77 8.25 -1.60
CA ALA A 80 4.65 7.34 -1.48
C ALA A 80 4.68 6.34 -2.64
N GLY A 81 4.12 5.17 -2.41
CA GLY A 81 4.13 4.16 -3.45
C GLY A 81 3.19 3.00 -3.17
N SER A 82 3.17 2.08 -4.13
CA SER A 82 2.48 0.81 -4.02
C SER A 82 3.46 -0.34 -4.13
N LEU A 83 3.11 -1.47 -3.55
CA LEU A 83 3.84 -2.72 -3.72
C LEU A 83 2.93 -3.81 -4.24
N ARG A 84 3.50 -4.73 -5.00
CA ARG A 84 2.83 -5.97 -5.44
C ARG A 84 3.80 -7.13 -5.43
N PHE A 85 3.32 -8.27 -4.99
CA PHE A 85 4.10 -9.49 -5.04
C PHE A 85 4.09 -10.07 -6.46
N THR A 86 5.27 -10.43 -6.94
CA THR A 86 5.44 -11.17 -8.21
C THR A 86 5.82 -12.63 -7.97
N ALA A 87 6.27 -12.96 -6.75
CA ALA A 87 6.56 -14.31 -6.28
C ALA A 87 6.10 -14.45 -4.82
N VAL A 88 6.24 -15.63 -4.22
CA VAL A 88 5.77 -15.93 -2.85
C VAL A 88 6.29 -14.93 -1.81
N ASN A 89 7.58 -14.61 -1.88
CA ASN A 89 8.28 -13.77 -0.90
C ASN A 89 9.00 -12.56 -1.52
N SER A 90 8.66 -12.17 -2.74
CA SER A 90 9.30 -11.04 -3.42
C SER A 90 8.36 -10.34 -4.40
N GLY A 91 8.73 -9.14 -4.82
CA GLY A 91 7.93 -8.35 -5.73
C GLY A 91 8.57 -7.03 -6.11
N ALA A 92 7.74 -6.11 -6.56
CA ALA A 92 8.12 -4.77 -6.99
C ALA A 92 7.37 -3.72 -6.17
N MET A 93 8.02 -2.58 -6.00
CA MET A 93 7.47 -1.37 -5.41
C MET A 93 7.65 -0.23 -6.41
N ASP A 94 6.54 0.46 -6.71
CA ASP A 94 6.54 1.65 -7.57
C ASP A 94 6.47 2.87 -6.64
N MET A 95 7.48 3.75 -6.68
CA MET A 95 7.63 4.88 -5.76
C MET A 95 7.55 6.21 -6.50
N ARG A 96 6.93 7.20 -5.86
CA ARG A 96 6.93 8.60 -6.29
C ARG A 96 7.27 9.49 -5.10
N CYS A 97 8.22 10.39 -5.28
CA CYS A 97 8.66 11.33 -4.26
C CYS A 97 8.16 12.76 -4.50
N SER A 98 8.28 13.61 -3.48
CA SER A 98 7.82 15.01 -3.49
C SER A 98 8.57 15.91 -4.49
N ASP A 99 9.75 15.54 -4.91
CA ASP A 99 10.52 16.17 -5.98
C ASP A 99 10.04 15.81 -7.40
N GLY A 100 9.00 14.97 -7.51
CA GLY A 100 8.41 14.52 -8.76
C GLY A 100 9.08 13.28 -9.37
N ALA A 101 10.17 12.80 -8.79
CA ALA A 101 10.85 11.61 -9.30
C ALA A 101 10.03 10.34 -9.05
N MET A 102 10.14 9.41 -10.00
CA MET A 102 9.57 8.07 -9.93
C MET A 102 10.65 7.04 -10.12
N PHE A 103 10.60 5.96 -9.34
CA PHE A 103 11.55 4.85 -9.42
C PHE A 103 10.95 3.57 -8.89
N ASP A 104 11.55 2.45 -9.29
CA ASP A 104 11.12 1.12 -8.90
C ASP A 104 12.12 0.49 -7.93
N LEU A 105 11.59 -0.24 -6.93
CA LEU A 105 12.38 -1.07 -6.05
C LEU A 105 11.98 -2.54 -6.21
N ARG A 106 12.95 -3.42 -6.05
CA ARG A 106 12.72 -4.87 -5.91
C ARG A 106 12.81 -5.22 -4.44
N PHE A 107 11.75 -5.85 -3.91
CA PHE A 107 11.74 -6.27 -2.51
C PHE A 107 11.79 -7.79 -2.37
N ALA A 108 12.32 -8.21 -1.23
CA ALA A 108 12.24 -9.58 -0.75
C ALA A 108 11.84 -9.60 0.72
N LEU A 109 11.00 -10.56 1.09
CA LEU A 109 10.65 -10.82 2.48
C LEU A 109 11.72 -11.70 3.13
N VAL A 110 12.08 -11.36 4.35
CA VAL A 110 12.88 -12.20 5.25
C VAL A 110 11.95 -13.17 6.01
N ASN A 111 10.74 -12.69 6.33
CA ASN A 111 9.63 -13.47 6.86
C ASN A 111 8.30 -12.80 6.44
N GLU A 112 7.18 -13.26 6.98
CA GLU A 112 5.84 -12.78 6.59
C GLU A 112 5.61 -11.26 6.73
N VAL A 113 6.37 -10.60 7.60
CA VAL A 113 6.16 -9.18 7.96
C VAL A 113 7.42 -8.32 7.92
N LYS A 114 8.59 -8.92 7.65
CA LYS A 114 9.86 -8.24 7.53
C LYS A 114 10.40 -8.37 6.11
N GLY A 115 10.96 -7.31 5.59
CA GLY A 115 11.56 -7.32 4.28
C GLY A 115 12.49 -6.15 4.02
N TYR A 116 13.13 -6.23 2.87
CA TYR A 116 14.00 -5.18 2.35
C TYR A 116 13.76 -4.99 0.86
N ALA A 117 14.08 -3.80 0.36
CA ALA A 117 14.00 -3.49 -1.05
C ALA A 117 15.20 -2.66 -1.50
N PHE A 118 15.58 -2.82 -2.75
CA PHE A 118 16.66 -2.08 -3.39
C PHE A 118 16.25 -1.61 -4.78
N GLY A 119 16.82 -0.50 -5.20
CA GLY A 119 16.67 0.08 -6.52
C GLY A 119 17.63 1.24 -6.73
N THR A 120 17.35 2.03 -7.74
CA THR A 120 18.15 3.22 -8.09
C THR A 120 17.25 4.44 -8.26
N TYR A 121 17.76 5.57 -7.85
CA TYR A 121 17.17 6.88 -8.00
C TYR A 121 18.27 7.83 -8.48
N GLN A 122 18.16 8.37 -9.70
CA GLN A 122 19.15 9.29 -10.28
C GLN A 122 20.61 8.78 -10.11
N ASP A 123 20.83 7.50 -10.45
CA ASP A 123 22.12 6.81 -10.32
C ASP A 123 22.58 6.53 -8.87
N ALA A 124 21.86 7.02 -7.86
CA ALA A 124 22.11 6.67 -6.47
C ALA A 124 21.37 5.38 -6.07
N THR A 125 22.00 4.58 -5.23
CA THR A 125 21.33 3.40 -4.64
C THR A 125 20.24 3.85 -3.68
N VAL A 126 19.06 3.24 -3.80
CA VAL A 126 17.99 3.33 -2.83
C VAL A 126 17.87 2.01 -2.11
N ALA A 127 17.79 2.07 -0.79
CA ALA A 127 17.53 0.93 0.06
C ALA A 127 16.35 1.24 1.00
N LEU A 128 15.47 0.26 1.17
CA LEU A 128 14.34 0.34 2.09
C LEU A 128 14.27 -0.96 2.90
N THR A 129 13.98 -0.83 4.19
CA THR A 129 13.71 -1.96 5.09
C THR A 129 12.37 -1.72 5.78
N PHE A 130 11.65 -2.79 6.10
CA PHE A 130 10.39 -2.70 6.82
C PHE A 130 10.21 -3.88 7.78
N GLY A 131 9.51 -3.63 8.89
CA GLY A 131 9.23 -4.61 9.93
C GLY A 131 10.46 -5.09 10.71
N MET A 132 11.61 -4.44 10.54
CA MET A 132 12.87 -4.77 11.22
C MET A 132 13.09 -3.86 12.42
N GLU A 133 13.78 -4.38 13.42
CA GLU A 133 14.33 -3.57 14.52
C GLU A 133 15.43 -2.64 14.00
N ALA A 134 15.63 -1.49 14.66
CA ALA A 134 16.55 -0.45 14.19
C ALA A 134 17.99 -0.96 13.90
N PRO A 135 18.64 -1.81 14.73
CA PRO A 135 19.96 -2.33 14.43
C PRO A 135 20.00 -3.25 13.20
N GLU A 136 18.96 -4.08 13.04
CA GLU A 136 18.80 -4.98 11.89
C GLU A 136 18.62 -4.17 10.60
N ALA A 137 17.71 -3.20 10.63
CA ALA A 137 17.44 -2.29 9.52
C ALA A 137 18.69 -1.55 9.06
N GLN A 138 19.45 -0.98 9.98
CA GLN A 138 20.71 -0.29 9.68
C GLN A 138 21.75 -1.21 9.04
N ALA A 139 21.86 -2.47 9.46
CA ALA A 139 22.78 -3.43 8.88
C ALA A 139 22.43 -3.72 7.40
N TYR A 140 21.14 -3.82 7.05
CA TYR A 140 20.71 -3.98 5.66
C TYR A 140 20.98 -2.72 4.83
N LEU A 141 20.66 -1.53 5.36
CA LEU A 141 20.90 -0.25 4.67
C LEU A 141 22.40 -0.01 4.41
N ALA A 142 23.27 -0.33 5.37
CA ALA A 142 24.71 -0.21 5.21
C ALA A 142 25.28 -1.15 4.12
N ARG A 143 24.77 -2.38 4.04
CA ARG A 143 25.16 -3.35 2.98
C ARG A 143 24.76 -2.86 1.59
N ALA A 144 23.59 -2.25 1.47
CA ALA A 144 23.13 -1.68 0.22
C ALA A 144 24.02 -0.53 -0.25
N SER A 145 24.40 0.36 0.65
CA SER A 145 25.30 1.48 0.36
C SER A 145 26.69 1.02 -0.05
N ALA A 146 27.21 -0.06 0.55
CA ALA A 146 28.51 -0.63 0.21
C ALA A 146 28.54 -1.36 -1.15
N LYS A 147 27.39 -1.84 -1.62
CA LYS A 147 27.26 -2.57 -2.91
C LYS A 147 26.93 -1.64 -4.09
N ALA A 148 26.74 -0.33 -3.85
CA ALA A 148 26.61 0.63 -4.94
C ALA A 148 27.86 0.53 -5.84
N PRO A 149 27.72 0.42 -7.18
CA PRO A 149 28.86 0.42 -8.06
C PRO A 149 29.61 1.73 -7.83
N VAL A 150 30.86 1.62 -7.41
CA VAL A 150 31.79 2.76 -7.41
C VAL A 150 31.79 3.27 -8.84
N GLY A 151 31.20 4.48 -9.03
CA GLY A 151 31.06 5.08 -10.34
C GLY A 151 32.40 5.02 -11.06
N THR A 152 32.39 4.43 -12.24
CA THR A 152 33.50 4.49 -13.18
C THR A 152 33.81 5.98 -13.37
N ALA A 153 34.95 6.43 -12.88
CA ALA A 153 35.43 7.78 -13.08
C ALA A 153 35.34 8.11 -14.59
N PRO A 154 34.88 9.31 -14.98
CA PRO A 154 34.83 9.67 -16.38
C PRO A 154 36.27 9.58 -16.93
N VAL A 155 36.44 8.71 -17.92
CA VAL A 155 37.67 8.70 -18.73
C VAL A 155 37.65 10.01 -19.52
N THR A 156 38.41 10.97 -19.07
CA THR A 156 38.67 12.20 -19.82
C THR A 156 39.50 11.86 -21.06
N PRO A 157 39.11 12.30 -22.26
CA PRO A 157 39.82 12.06 -23.49
C PRO A 157 41.17 12.81 -23.56
#